data_3b7e00e13fa62bcbebfae11cfabf5212
#
_entry.id   3b7e00e13fa62bcbebfae11cfabf5212
#
_cell.length_a   1.000
_cell.length_b   1.000
_cell.length_c   1.000
_cell.angle_alpha   90.00
_cell.angle_beta   90.00
_cell.angle_gamma   90.00
#
_symmetry.space_group_name_H-M   'P 1'
#
loop_
_entity.id
_entity.type
_entity.pdbx_description
1 polymer ?
#
loop_
_entity_poly.entity_id
_entity_poly.type
_entity_poly.pdbx_seq_one_letter_code
_entity_poly.pdbx_strand_id
1 'polypeptide(L)'
;MTNDIHLAFAHPVERAAASSDLPYDRISLRDYTVEVEIGAFQQERGTLQRVRFNVVVEVLPLTGPIDDDVDRILSYDRVTEAIGVELQAERINLLETLAARVAERILLEPQAERVFVRIEKLDRGPFSLGVEIVRARDGQTPAAQEHVEVPHPRVVYLSNAAVS
;
A
#
# COMPACT_ATOMS: atom_id res chain seq x y z
N MET A 1 21.21 7.27 -11.94
CA MET A 1 19.74 7.23 -11.78
C MET A 1 19.22 6.20 -12.75
N THR A 2 18.92 5.03 -12.25
CA THR A 2 18.15 4.04 -13.02
C THR A 2 16.74 4.56 -13.14
N ASN A 3 16.32 4.90 -14.35
CA ASN A 3 14.97 5.36 -14.61
C ASN A 3 14.08 4.11 -14.70
N ASP A 4 13.77 3.55 -13.54
CA ASP A 4 13.11 2.25 -13.43
C ASP A 4 11.59 2.39 -13.64
N ILE A 5 11.22 2.87 -14.82
CA ILE A 5 9.82 2.92 -15.23
C ILE A 5 9.16 1.53 -15.14
N HIS A 6 9.96 0.48 -15.27
CA HIS A 6 9.51 -0.90 -15.07
C HIS A 6 8.96 -1.14 -13.67
N LEU A 7 9.53 -0.48 -12.66
CA LEU A 7 9.08 -0.61 -11.28
C LEU A 7 7.73 0.07 -11.03
N ALA A 8 7.32 1.02 -11.86
CA ALA A 8 6.01 1.65 -11.74
C ALA A 8 4.86 0.65 -11.92
N PHE A 9 5.09 -0.42 -12.69
CA PHE A 9 4.11 -1.47 -12.96
C PHE A 9 4.44 -2.78 -12.26
N ALA A 10 5.56 -2.85 -11.56
CA ALA A 10 5.99 -4.04 -10.86
C ALA A 10 5.11 -4.33 -9.64
N HIS A 11 5.03 -5.61 -9.27
CA HIS A 11 4.38 -6.00 -8.03
C HIS A 11 5.12 -5.38 -6.83
N PRO A 12 4.44 -5.00 -5.73
CA PRO A 12 5.07 -4.39 -4.54
C PRO A 12 6.29 -5.14 -4.01
N VAL A 13 6.28 -6.48 -4.09
CA VAL A 13 7.43 -7.30 -3.69
C VAL A 13 8.68 -7.01 -4.54
N GLU A 14 8.53 -6.85 -5.84
CA GLU A 14 9.62 -6.53 -6.75
C GLU A 14 10.14 -5.12 -6.53
N ARG A 15 9.22 -4.17 -6.30
CA ARG A 15 9.57 -2.78 -5.98
C ARG A 15 10.32 -2.69 -4.65
N ALA A 16 9.86 -3.40 -3.65
CA ALA A 16 10.53 -3.47 -2.35
C ALA A 16 11.95 -4.04 -2.51
N ALA A 17 12.11 -5.11 -3.29
CA ALA A 17 13.41 -5.71 -3.55
C ALA A 17 14.37 -4.75 -4.25
N ALA A 18 13.89 -4.00 -5.25
CA ALA A 18 14.70 -3.06 -6.00
C ALA A 18 15.06 -1.78 -5.22
N SER A 19 14.22 -1.38 -4.26
CA SER A 19 14.42 -0.17 -3.45
C SER A 19 15.21 -0.39 -2.17
N SER A 20 15.53 -1.64 -1.83
CA SER A 20 16.22 -1.99 -0.59
C SER A 20 17.67 -2.32 -0.82
N ASP A 21 18.56 -1.48 -0.29
CA ASP A 21 20.01 -1.74 -0.22
C ASP A 21 20.40 -2.51 1.04
N LEU A 22 19.43 -2.83 1.90
CA LEU A 22 19.65 -3.44 3.20
C LEU A 22 19.34 -4.95 3.16
N PRO A 23 20.15 -5.77 3.86
CA PRO A 23 19.98 -7.23 3.87
C PRO A 23 18.85 -7.67 4.81
N TYR A 24 17.66 -7.05 4.70
CA TYR A 24 16.49 -7.45 5.46
C TYR A 24 15.79 -8.64 4.84
N ASP A 25 15.23 -9.48 5.69
CA ASP A 25 14.25 -10.46 5.26
C ASP A 25 12.92 -9.77 4.96
N ARG A 26 12.07 -10.41 4.16
CA ARG A 26 10.78 -9.86 3.76
C ARG A 26 9.66 -10.84 4.03
N ILE A 27 8.58 -10.30 4.58
CA ILE A 27 7.29 -10.98 4.69
C ILE A 27 6.36 -10.28 3.72
N SER A 28 5.68 -11.03 2.87
CA SER A 28 4.76 -10.45 1.89
C SER A 28 3.38 -11.08 1.97
N LEU A 29 2.37 -10.22 1.94
CA LEU A 29 0.97 -10.57 1.73
C LEU A 29 0.59 -10.13 0.32
N ARG A 30 0.15 -11.07 -0.51
CA ARG A 30 -0.17 -10.80 -1.91
C ARG A 30 -1.65 -10.99 -2.19
N ASP A 31 -2.21 -10.04 -2.93
CA ASP A 31 -3.57 -10.11 -3.49
C ASP A 31 -4.67 -10.41 -2.46
N TYR A 32 -4.45 -9.97 -1.23
CA TYR A 32 -5.45 -10.09 -0.18
C TYR A 32 -6.64 -9.18 -0.48
N THR A 33 -7.76 -9.78 -0.85
CA THR A 33 -8.94 -9.06 -1.32
C THR A 33 -10.07 -9.17 -0.30
N VAL A 34 -10.64 -8.02 0.06
CA VAL A 34 -11.77 -7.91 1.00
C VAL A 34 -12.83 -7.00 0.42
N GLU A 35 -14.07 -7.20 0.85
CA GLU A 35 -15.19 -6.29 0.54
C GLU A 35 -15.37 -5.30 1.68
N VAL A 36 -15.27 -4.01 1.36
CA VAL A 36 -15.36 -2.94 2.35
C VAL A 36 -16.14 -1.74 1.80
N GLU A 37 -16.74 -0.98 2.70
CA GLU A 37 -17.27 0.34 2.38
C GLU A 37 -16.15 1.37 2.55
N ILE A 38 -15.67 1.90 1.44
CA ILE A 38 -14.60 2.90 1.41
C ILE A 38 -14.82 3.87 0.26
N GLY A 39 -14.47 5.13 0.47
CA GLY A 39 -14.49 6.15 -0.57
C GLY A 39 -15.01 7.49 -0.07
N ALA A 40 -14.54 8.56 -0.71
CA ALA A 40 -14.90 9.94 -0.38
C ALA A 40 -16.21 10.38 -1.04
N PHE A 41 -16.59 9.74 -2.13
CA PHE A 41 -17.76 10.13 -2.92
C PHE A 41 -19.07 9.61 -2.36
N GLN A 42 -20.14 10.40 -2.55
CA GLN A 42 -21.47 10.08 -2.07
C GLN A 42 -21.96 8.71 -2.55
N GLN A 43 -21.72 8.39 -3.81
CA GLN A 43 -22.14 7.13 -4.42
C GLN A 43 -21.38 5.89 -3.90
N GLU A 44 -20.29 6.09 -3.19
CA GLU A 44 -19.55 5.01 -2.53
C GLU A 44 -20.07 4.69 -1.14
N ARG A 45 -20.97 5.54 -0.61
CA ARG A 45 -21.59 5.33 0.71
C ARG A 45 -22.64 4.24 0.63
N GLY A 46 -22.60 3.32 1.59
CA GLY A 46 -23.51 2.18 1.64
C GLY A 46 -23.25 1.11 0.59
N THR A 47 -22.14 1.20 -0.15
CA THR A 47 -21.76 0.25 -1.20
C THR A 47 -20.47 -0.45 -0.82
N LEU A 48 -20.50 -1.78 -0.83
CA LEU A 48 -19.29 -2.58 -0.67
C LEU A 48 -18.48 -2.60 -1.97
N GLN A 49 -17.20 -2.41 -1.85
CA GLN A 49 -16.23 -2.50 -2.94
C GLN A 49 -15.18 -3.55 -2.61
N ARG A 50 -14.72 -4.27 -3.63
CA ARG A 50 -13.56 -5.13 -3.47
C ARG A 50 -12.30 -4.29 -3.47
N VAL A 51 -11.51 -4.48 -2.43
CA VAL A 51 -10.23 -3.80 -2.24
C VAL A 51 -9.14 -4.84 -2.06
N ARG A 52 -8.10 -4.71 -2.83
CA ARG A 52 -6.95 -5.62 -2.82
C ARG A 52 -5.77 -4.98 -2.14
N PHE A 53 -5.18 -5.73 -1.23
CA PHE A 53 -3.98 -5.34 -0.49
C PHE A 53 -2.79 -6.18 -0.93
N ASN A 54 -1.68 -5.50 -1.14
CA ASN A 54 -0.35 -6.08 -1.28
C ASN A 54 0.56 -5.39 -0.28
N VAL A 55 1.14 -6.15 0.62
CA VAL A 55 1.97 -5.60 1.70
C VAL A 55 3.29 -6.35 1.75
N VAL A 56 4.38 -5.62 1.85
CA VAL A 56 5.72 -6.17 2.09
C VAL A 56 6.26 -5.55 3.35
N VAL A 57 6.68 -6.37 4.28
CA VAL A 57 7.33 -5.95 5.52
C VAL A 57 8.78 -6.39 5.49
N GLU A 58 9.70 -5.44 5.55
CA GLU A 58 11.12 -5.74 5.77
C GLU A 58 11.36 -5.87 7.26
N VAL A 59 11.96 -6.97 7.65
CA VAL A 59 12.21 -7.34 9.05
C VAL A 59 13.69 -7.52 9.29
N LEU A 60 14.13 -7.21 10.51
CA LEU A 60 15.49 -7.51 10.94
C LEU A 60 15.73 -9.03 10.91
N PRO A 61 16.83 -9.47 10.29
CA PRO A 61 17.22 -10.87 10.38
C PRO A 61 17.42 -11.30 11.84
N LEU A 62 17.01 -12.50 12.15
CA LEU A 62 17.28 -13.07 13.48
C LEU A 62 18.78 -13.33 13.67
N THR A 63 19.26 -13.04 14.86
CA THR A 63 20.58 -13.50 15.30
C THR A 63 20.46 -14.92 15.85
N GLY A 64 21.01 -15.87 15.11
CA GLY A 64 20.97 -17.29 15.48
C GLY A 64 19.89 -18.10 14.74
N PRO A 65 19.77 -19.40 15.05
CA PRO A 65 18.85 -20.29 14.35
C PRO A 65 17.40 -19.98 14.68
N ILE A 66 16.53 -20.12 13.70
CA ILE A 66 15.08 -19.94 13.86
C ILE A 66 14.47 -21.11 14.63
N ASP A 67 15.04 -22.32 14.48
CA ASP A 67 14.61 -23.57 15.13
C ASP A 67 13.14 -23.92 14.86
N ASP A 68 12.59 -23.46 13.72
CA ASP A 68 11.19 -23.65 13.32
C ASP A 68 10.19 -23.15 14.39
N ASP A 69 10.57 -22.12 15.13
CA ASP A 69 9.77 -21.52 16.20
C ASP A 69 9.06 -20.26 15.71
N VAL A 70 7.74 -20.34 15.62
CA VAL A 70 6.88 -19.23 15.13
C VAL A 70 6.94 -17.99 16.02
N ASP A 71 7.26 -18.15 17.31
CA ASP A 71 7.36 -17.02 18.24
C ASP A 71 8.63 -16.18 18.02
N ARG A 72 9.57 -16.69 17.23
CA ARG A 72 10.83 -16.01 16.90
C ARG A 72 10.74 -15.15 15.65
N ILE A 73 9.68 -15.25 14.87
CA ILE A 73 9.50 -14.52 13.63
C ILE A 73 8.28 -13.59 13.72
N LEU A 74 8.24 -12.59 12.85
CA LEU A 74 7.02 -11.83 12.64
C LEU A 74 6.04 -12.67 11.82
N SER A 75 4.92 -13.03 12.44
CA SER A 75 3.87 -13.79 11.76
C SER A 75 3.18 -12.93 10.70
N TYR A 76 2.97 -13.48 9.51
CA TYR A 76 2.17 -12.85 8.47
C TYR A 76 0.71 -12.61 8.90
N ASP A 77 0.21 -13.33 9.90
CA ASP A 77 -1.12 -13.09 10.49
C ASP A 77 -1.24 -11.69 11.09
N ARG A 78 -0.13 -11.13 11.59
CA ARG A 78 -0.09 -9.76 12.08
C ARG A 78 -0.39 -8.73 10.99
N VAL A 79 -0.03 -9.03 9.74
CA VAL A 79 -0.31 -8.16 8.61
C VAL A 79 -1.81 -8.15 8.29
N THR A 80 -2.43 -9.32 8.23
CA THR A 80 -3.89 -9.41 8.00
C THR A 80 -4.69 -8.85 9.16
N GLU A 81 -4.24 -9.07 10.40
CA GLU A 81 -4.83 -8.49 11.59
C GLU A 81 -4.78 -6.95 11.58
N ALA A 82 -3.64 -6.37 11.20
CA ALA A 82 -3.48 -4.93 11.08
C ALA A 82 -4.49 -4.33 10.09
N ILE A 83 -4.68 -4.97 8.95
CA ILE A 83 -5.69 -4.56 7.97
C ILE A 83 -7.09 -4.66 8.57
N GLY A 84 -7.43 -5.79 9.18
CA GLY A 84 -8.74 -6.02 9.79
C GLY A 84 -9.09 -5.02 10.87
N VAL A 85 -8.15 -4.70 11.75
CA VAL A 85 -8.36 -3.72 12.83
C VAL A 85 -8.65 -2.33 12.26
N GLU A 86 -7.90 -1.88 11.26
CA GLU A 86 -8.13 -0.57 10.64
C GLU A 86 -9.47 -0.50 9.89
N LEU A 87 -9.87 -1.57 9.21
CA LEU A 87 -11.15 -1.63 8.50
C LEU A 87 -12.35 -1.65 9.44
N GLN A 88 -12.19 -2.19 10.66
CA GLN A 88 -13.26 -2.29 11.66
C GLN A 88 -13.36 -1.06 12.56
N ALA A 89 -12.30 -0.28 12.70
CA ALA A 89 -12.24 0.85 13.64
C ALA A 89 -13.22 1.97 13.26
N GLU A 90 -13.24 2.36 12.01
CA GLU A 90 -14.13 3.38 11.47
C GLU A 90 -14.20 3.29 9.93
N ARG A 91 -15.23 3.91 9.37
CA ARG A 91 -15.30 4.08 7.92
C ARG A 91 -14.24 5.06 7.45
N ILE A 92 -13.41 4.64 6.50
CA ILE A 92 -12.32 5.44 5.93
C ILE A 92 -12.72 5.94 4.55
N ASN A 93 -12.47 7.22 4.28
CA ASN A 93 -12.76 7.83 2.99
C ASN A 93 -11.66 7.63 1.96
N LEU A 94 -10.41 7.67 2.40
CA LEU A 94 -9.23 7.70 1.52
C LEU A 94 -8.39 6.43 1.66
N LEU A 95 -7.98 5.86 0.54
CA LEU A 95 -7.04 4.74 0.52
C LEU A 95 -5.69 5.14 1.12
N GLU A 96 -5.28 6.39 0.94
CA GLU A 96 -4.05 6.96 1.51
C GLU A 96 -4.07 6.89 3.04
N THR A 97 -5.18 7.25 3.65
CA THR A 97 -5.37 7.17 5.11
C THR A 97 -5.30 5.72 5.58
N LEU A 98 -6.00 4.82 4.89
CA LEU A 98 -5.99 3.40 5.22
C LEU A 98 -4.57 2.82 5.10
N ALA A 99 -3.88 3.11 4.01
CA ALA A 99 -2.52 2.62 3.77
C ALA A 99 -1.56 3.10 4.87
N ALA A 100 -1.61 4.38 5.23
CA ALA A 100 -0.77 4.94 6.28
C ALA A 100 -1.03 4.27 7.63
N ARG A 101 -2.29 4.12 8.02
CA ARG A 101 -2.68 3.48 9.29
C ARG A 101 -2.27 2.02 9.37
N VAL A 102 -2.45 1.27 8.27
CA VAL A 102 -2.01 -0.13 8.20
C VAL A 102 -0.49 -0.22 8.36
N ALA A 103 0.27 0.62 7.65
CA ALA A 103 1.72 0.64 7.76
C ALA A 103 2.19 1.00 9.18
N GLU A 104 1.62 2.03 9.78
CA GLU A 104 1.94 2.46 11.14
C GLU A 104 1.65 1.36 12.16
N ARG A 105 0.52 0.66 12.01
CA ARG A 105 0.17 -0.46 12.89
C ARG A 105 1.15 -1.62 12.77
N ILE A 106 1.57 -1.97 11.56
CA ILE A 106 2.57 -3.02 11.35
C ILE A 106 3.92 -2.62 11.95
N LEU A 107 4.29 -1.34 11.86
CA LEU A 107 5.54 -0.83 12.45
C LEU A 107 5.55 -0.84 13.99
N LEU A 108 4.42 -1.10 14.64
CA LEU A 108 4.40 -1.36 16.09
C LEU A 108 5.06 -2.70 16.45
N GLU A 109 5.15 -3.63 15.50
CA GLU A 109 5.86 -4.88 15.70
C GLU A 109 7.37 -4.61 15.78
N PRO A 110 8.05 -5.09 16.84
CA PRO A 110 9.46 -4.75 17.08
C PRO A 110 10.41 -5.15 15.94
N GLN A 111 10.07 -6.17 15.17
CA GLN A 111 10.89 -6.71 14.09
C GLN A 111 10.69 -5.96 12.76
N ALA A 112 9.62 -5.19 12.62
CA ALA A 112 9.31 -4.48 11.39
C ALA A 112 10.16 -3.21 11.28
N GLU A 113 10.90 -3.08 10.19
CA GLU A 113 11.76 -1.94 9.91
C GLU A 113 11.19 -1.03 8.83
N ARG A 114 10.60 -1.61 7.78
CA ARG A 114 10.02 -0.87 6.68
C ARG A 114 8.82 -1.62 6.11
N VAL A 115 7.77 -0.88 5.78
CA VAL A 115 6.52 -1.44 5.27
C VAL A 115 6.15 -0.77 3.95
N PHE A 116 5.90 -1.58 2.94
CA PHE A 116 5.36 -1.21 1.65
C PHE A 116 3.91 -1.63 1.61
N VAL A 117 3.00 -0.71 1.32
CA VAL A 117 1.58 -0.99 1.24
C VAL A 117 1.04 -0.51 -0.11
N ARG A 118 0.40 -1.42 -0.83
CA ARG A 118 -0.38 -1.11 -2.02
C ARG A 118 -1.83 -1.49 -1.77
N ILE A 119 -2.73 -0.56 -2.01
CA ILE A 119 -4.18 -0.77 -1.87
C ILE A 119 -4.85 -0.33 -3.16
N GLU A 120 -5.68 -1.20 -3.73
CA GLU A 120 -6.36 -0.96 -4.99
C GLU A 120 -7.85 -1.26 -4.87
N LYS A 121 -8.67 -0.35 -5.42
CA LYS A 121 -10.09 -0.61 -5.68
C LYS A 121 -10.22 -1.38 -6.99
N LEU A 122 -10.98 -2.47 -6.97
CA LEU A 122 -11.15 -3.35 -8.13
C LEU A 122 -12.46 -3.11 -8.90
N ASP A 123 -13.39 -2.38 -8.31
CA ASP A 123 -14.75 -2.21 -8.84
C ASP A 123 -15.03 -0.79 -9.39
N ARG A 124 -13.97 -0.13 -9.89
CA ARG A 124 -14.06 1.23 -10.45
C ARG A 124 -14.09 1.24 -11.98
N GLY A 125 -14.67 0.22 -12.60
CA GLY A 125 -14.76 0.08 -14.04
C GLY A 125 -13.80 -1.00 -14.58
N PRO A 126 -13.30 -0.89 -15.83
CA PRO A 126 -12.46 -1.93 -16.44
C PRO A 126 -11.00 -1.90 -15.97
N PHE A 127 -10.68 -1.17 -14.91
CA PHE A 127 -9.32 -1.00 -14.37
C PHE A 127 -9.32 -1.06 -12.85
N SER A 128 -8.15 -1.29 -12.28
CA SER A 128 -7.88 -1.10 -10.85
C SER A 128 -7.21 0.24 -10.65
N LEU A 129 -7.54 0.90 -9.55
CA LEU A 129 -6.86 2.12 -9.14
C LEU A 129 -6.59 2.09 -7.64
N GLY A 130 -5.52 2.72 -7.23
CA GLY A 130 -5.14 2.71 -5.83
C GLY A 130 -3.93 3.53 -5.52
N VAL A 131 -3.36 3.28 -4.34
CA VAL A 131 -2.21 3.99 -3.80
C VAL A 131 -1.12 3.01 -3.38
N GLU A 132 0.11 3.47 -3.41
CA GLU A 132 1.26 2.80 -2.86
C GLU A 132 2.00 3.75 -1.93
N ILE A 133 2.38 3.23 -0.78
CA ILE A 133 3.17 3.99 0.19
C ILE A 133 4.31 3.16 0.74
N VAL A 134 5.31 3.83 1.26
CA VAL A 134 6.40 3.26 2.05
C VAL A 134 6.47 4.01 3.37
N ARG A 135 6.60 3.27 4.46
CA ARG A 135 6.86 3.84 5.79
C ARG A 135 7.98 3.06 6.44
N ALA A 136 8.83 3.76 7.16
CA ALA A 136 9.96 3.16 7.85
C ALA A 136 10.02 3.61 9.30
N ARG A 137 10.62 2.79 10.14
CA ARG A 137 10.94 3.14 11.52
C ARG A 137 12.00 4.25 11.53
N ASP A 138 11.96 5.13 12.52
CA ASP A 138 13.01 6.11 12.81
C ASP A 138 13.42 7.05 11.66
N GLY A 139 12.44 7.64 10.97
CA GLY A 139 12.69 8.75 10.05
C GLY A 139 13.32 8.37 8.71
N GLN A 140 13.49 7.09 8.40
CA GLN A 140 13.89 6.62 7.06
C GLN A 140 12.73 6.63 6.07
N THR A 141 11.57 7.09 6.49
CA THR A 141 10.48 7.39 5.56
C THR A 141 10.92 8.56 4.69
N PRO A 142 10.82 8.45 3.36
CA PRO A 142 11.10 9.58 2.49
C PRO A 142 10.33 10.81 2.97
N ALA A 143 11.00 11.93 3.13
CA ALA A 143 10.35 13.17 3.50
C ALA A 143 9.18 13.43 2.53
N ALA A 144 8.03 13.77 3.07
CA ALA A 144 6.91 14.19 2.25
C ALA A 144 7.42 15.34 1.36
N GLN A 145 7.44 15.10 0.05
CA GLN A 145 7.76 16.17 -0.87
C GLN A 145 6.70 17.25 -0.67
N GLU A 146 7.12 18.47 -0.39
CA GLU A 146 6.23 19.62 -0.44
C GLU A 146 5.48 19.54 -1.78
N HIS A 147 4.17 19.64 -1.70
CA HIS A 147 3.30 19.58 -2.85
C HIS A 147 3.69 20.73 -3.78
N VAL A 148 4.57 20.45 -4.71
CA VAL A 148 4.77 21.35 -5.84
C VAL A 148 3.49 21.23 -6.65
N GLU A 149 2.69 22.29 -6.59
CA GLU A 149 1.49 22.41 -7.38
C GLU A 149 1.89 22.32 -8.87
N VAL A 150 1.84 21.12 -9.41
CA VAL A 150 2.06 20.92 -10.84
C VAL A 150 0.80 21.46 -11.52
N PRO A 151 0.93 22.49 -12.39
CA PRO A 151 -0.21 23.01 -13.12
C PRO A 151 -0.86 21.85 -13.88
N HIS A 152 -2.10 21.56 -13.56
CA HIS A 152 -2.84 20.53 -14.29
C HIS A 152 -2.85 20.92 -15.77
N PRO A 153 -2.44 20.02 -16.68
CA PRO A 153 -2.63 20.28 -18.10
C PRO A 153 -4.12 20.52 -18.34
N ARG A 154 -4.46 21.65 -18.93
CA ARG A 154 -5.83 21.89 -19.34
C ARG A 154 -6.22 20.80 -20.32
N VAL A 155 -7.12 19.91 -19.88
CA VAL A 155 -7.74 18.96 -20.77
C VAL A 155 -8.65 19.77 -21.69
N VAL A 156 -8.21 20.01 -22.92
CA VAL A 156 -9.05 20.60 -23.96
C VAL A 156 -9.93 19.48 -24.50
N TYR A 157 -11.18 19.47 -24.11
CA TYR A 157 -12.17 18.63 -24.77
C TYR A 157 -12.40 19.18 -26.18
N LEU A 158 -11.90 18.48 -27.20
CA LEU A 158 -12.32 18.72 -28.56
C LEU A 158 -13.76 18.24 -28.68
N SER A 159 -14.70 19.18 -28.65
CA SER A 159 -16.07 18.89 -29.00
C SER A 159 -16.10 18.52 -30.48
N ASN A 160 -16.41 17.27 -30.79
CA ASN A 160 -16.78 16.89 -32.14
C ASN A 160 -18.07 17.65 -32.52
N ALA A 161 -17.91 18.75 -33.21
CA ALA A 161 -19.04 19.36 -33.91
C ALA A 161 -19.49 18.36 -34.98
N ALA A 162 -20.69 17.83 -34.78
CA ALA A 162 -21.34 17.00 -35.78
C ALA A 162 -21.42 17.77 -37.08
N VAL A 163 -20.82 17.24 -38.14
CA VAL A 163 -21.05 17.67 -39.50
C VAL A 163 -22.38 17.07 -39.91
N SER A 164 -23.32 17.97 -40.17
CA SER A 164 -24.62 17.64 -40.78
C SER A 164 -24.44 17.18 -42.22
#